data_6f66b4150ba2a93273f3ce11ad7787aa
#
_entry.id   6f66b4150ba2a93273f3ce11ad7787aa
#
_cell.length_a   1.000
_cell.length_b   1.000
_cell.length_c   1.000
_cell.angle_alpha   90.00
_cell.angle_beta   90.00
_cell.angle_gamma   90.00
#
_symmetry.space_group_name_H-M   'P 1'
#
loop_
_entity.id
_entity.type
_entity.pdbx_description
1 polymer ?
#
loop_
_entity_poly.entity_id
_entity_poly.type
_entity_poly.pdbx_seq_one_letter_code
_entity_poly.pdbx_strand_id
1 'polypeptide(L)'
;MKTFWIKLLVISVLLNFIACKKDTLEPTDNTTNTTNSPNEAANSWVYDQMKEWYLWADLLPEKAKTDLTLVTGKDGENDIKKYYFYSLLNDYPNTDRFSWINENITDLTNSLGGVSTSFGFTRTAVYLDNTQTTVGFFVSYVILNSPAEKAGMKRGDIILTINGTQIDKNNYATLLASTETATFGLGELKNGAFVSSGKTLQATKAVVQNDPVHFWKVIEKGDKKIGYLVYTQFISEYDAKLKTIFGEFKAQGVNELILDLRLNGGGYISSADLISSLIVKNLNTNNIIHQDEWNANITKKYTSYSTPTKFSNQANNLGTLNRLFVLTSNGTASASELVINSLRPYMDVIIIGDHTYGKNVGSITIKDASKPVRWSWGLQPIVLRTKNSKGESDYGTKDGFTPNYLVKDNIYPYKPWGDESEPLFKKALEVITGVTIPAEVTVNARRSTRELNSQVLELHESDNPDLKLKDMFVSFPK
;
A
#
# COMPACT_ATOMS: atom_id res chain seq x y z
N MET A 1 -3.59 -74.48 -6.18
CA MET A 1 -2.80 -75.44 -5.35
C MET A 1 -2.31 -74.70 -4.12
N LYS A 2 -2.71 -75.22 -2.96
CA LYS A 2 -2.18 -75.09 -1.58
C LYS A 2 -2.21 -73.71 -0.91
N THR A 3 -3.28 -73.42 -0.26
CA THR A 3 -3.60 -73.24 1.19
C THR A 3 -2.42 -73.46 2.17
N PHE A 4 -2.21 -72.49 3.09
CA PHE A 4 -1.94 -72.85 4.48
C PHE A 4 -2.40 -71.70 5.43
N TRP A 5 -3.23 -72.06 6.37
CA TRP A 5 -3.74 -71.37 7.57
C TRP A 5 -2.80 -71.65 8.73
N ILE A 6 -2.68 -70.70 9.70
CA ILE A 6 -2.51 -70.98 11.18
C ILE A 6 -2.64 -69.61 11.88
N LYS A 7 -3.77 -69.33 12.55
CA LYS A 7 -4.21 -69.50 13.93
C LYS A 7 -3.50 -68.62 14.97
N LEU A 8 -4.30 -67.70 15.47
CA LEU A 8 -4.59 -67.14 16.77
C LEU A 8 -3.85 -67.77 17.98
N LEU A 9 -3.29 -66.94 18.88
CA LEU A 9 -3.23 -67.20 20.32
C LEU A 9 -3.35 -65.86 21.11
N VAL A 10 -4.45 -65.78 21.86
CA VAL A 10 -4.72 -64.79 22.92
C VAL A 10 -4.10 -65.32 24.20
N ILE A 11 -3.32 -64.53 24.92
CA ILE A 11 -3.04 -64.78 26.34
C ILE A 11 -3.25 -63.50 27.12
N SER A 12 -4.35 -63.56 27.91
CA SER A 12 -4.69 -62.69 29.01
C SER A 12 -3.94 -63.09 30.25
N VAL A 13 -3.22 -62.15 30.89
CA VAL A 13 -2.78 -62.36 32.29
C VAL A 13 -3.16 -61.11 33.10
N LEU A 14 -4.16 -61.30 33.90
CA LEU A 14 -4.49 -60.46 35.07
C LEU A 14 -3.52 -60.89 36.22
N LEU A 15 -2.90 -59.92 36.87
CA LEU A 15 -2.44 -60.11 38.25
C LEU A 15 -2.53 -58.82 39.07
N ASN A 16 -3.03 -58.98 40.24
CA ASN A 16 -3.52 -58.06 41.23
C ASN A 16 -2.46 -57.31 42.05
N PHE A 17 -2.87 -56.15 42.51
CA PHE A 17 -2.56 -55.39 43.71
C PHE A 17 -1.60 -55.93 44.74
N ILE A 18 -0.65 -55.07 45.19
CA ILE A 18 -0.37 -54.85 46.60
C ILE A 18 0.04 -53.37 46.80
N ALA A 19 -0.71 -52.70 47.68
CA ALA A 19 -0.41 -51.38 48.19
C ALA A 19 0.63 -51.45 49.30
N CYS A 20 1.63 -50.57 49.25
CA CYS A 20 2.38 -50.19 50.45
C CYS A 20 2.59 -48.69 50.43
N LYS A 21 1.93 -48.00 51.39
CA LYS A 21 2.24 -46.63 51.80
C LYS A 21 3.64 -46.57 52.38
N LYS A 22 4.43 -45.61 51.93
CA LYS A 22 5.55 -45.10 52.69
C LYS A 22 5.62 -43.58 52.49
N ASP A 23 5.27 -42.86 53.56
CA ASP A 23 5.45 -41.43 53.65
C ASP A 23 6.94 -41.10 53.65
N THR A 24 7.37 -40.41 52.62
CA THR A 24 8.62 -39.65 52.62
C THR A 24 8.27 -38.23 52.21
N LEU A 25 8.51 -37.30 53.13
CA LEU A 25 8.49 -35.87 52.91
C LEU A 25 9.59 -35.54 51.88
N GLU A 26 9.21 -35.21 50.67
CA GLU A 26 10.10 -34.56 49.72
C GLU A 26 10.08 -33.05 49.95
N PRO A 27 11.19 -32.36 49.81
CA PRO A 27 11.27 -30.91 49.92
C PRO A 27 10.48 -30.31 48.75
N THR A 28 9.58 -29.40 49.08
CA THR A 28 8.87 -28.56 48.09
C THR A 28 9.89 -27.65 47.38
N ASP A 29 10.34 -28.10 46.22
CA ASP A 29 11.03 -27.24 45.28
C ASP A 29 9.97 -26.42 44.55
N ASN A 30 9.71 -25.21 45.07
CA ASN A 30 8.83 -24.22 44.50
C ASN A 30 9.56 -23.51 43.36
N THR A 31 10.01 -24.21 42.36
CA THR A 31 10.25 -23.66 41.04
C THR A 31 8.99 -23.80 40.22
N THR A 32 8.14 -22.79 40.31
CA THR A 32 7.05 -22.58 39.31
C THR A 32 7.70 -22.24 37.99
N ASN A 33 8.10 -23.28 37.25
CA ASN A 33 8.29 -23.17 35.82
C ASN A 33 6.89 -22.97 35.22
N THR A 34 6.39 -21.74 35.22
CA THR A 34 5.25 -21.33 34.40
C THR A 34 5.75 -21.39 32.94
N THR A 35 5.63 -22.56 32.33
CA THR A 35 5.70 -22.64 30.86
C THR A 35 4.48 -21.91 30.34
N ASN A 36 4.67 -20.69 29.89
CA ASN A 36 3.64 -19.92 29.23
C ASN A 36 3.00 -20.76 28.13
N SER A 37 1.70 -20.66 27.96
CA SER A 37 1.02 -21.28 26.82
C SER A 37 1.66 -20.76 25.51
N PRO A 38 1.59 -21.50 24.39
CA PRO A 38 2.15 -21.01 23.12
C PRO A 38 1.66 -19.60 22.74
N ASN A 39 0.42 -19.26 23.08
CA ASN A 39 -0.14 -17.93 22.83
C ASN A 39 0.48 -16.86 23.74
N GLU A 40 0.70 -17.15 25.01
CA GLU A 40 1.38 -16.23 25.94
C GLU A 40 2.82 -15.99 25.53
N ALA A 41 3.54 -17.03 25.11
CA ALA A 41 4.91 -16.89 24.59
C ALA A 41 4.96 -16.02 23.33
N ALA A 42 3.95 -16.15 22.45
CA ALA A 42 3.83 -15.35 21.26
C ALA A 42 3.51 -13.88 21.58
N ASN A 43 2.57 -13.63 22.47
CA ASN A 43 2.21 -12.29 22.93
C ASN A 43 3.38 -11.61 23.66
N SER A 44 4.14 -12.35 24.47
CA SER A 44 5.37 -11.86 25.07
C SER A 44 6.38 -11.40 24.04
N TRP A 45 6.60 -12.18 22.98
CA TRP A 45 7.48 -11.78 21.87
C TRP A 45 6.97 -10.53 21.16
N VAL A 46 5.67 -10.43 20.87
CA VAL A 46 5.06 -9.23 20.28
C VAL A 46 5.29 -8.01 21.17
N TYR A 47 5.04 -8.15 22.49
CA TYR A 47 5.27 -7.05 23.45
C TYR A 47 6.73 -6.57 23.43
N ASP A 48 7.70 -7.50 23.46
CA ASP A 48 9.12 -7.17 23.48
C ASP A 48 9.52 -6.41 22.20
N GLN A 49 9.01 -6.84 21.03
CA GLN A 49 9.25 -6.12 19.77
C GLN A 49 8.63 -4.71 19.80
N MET A 50 7.39 -4.57 20.27
CA MET A 50 6.74 -3.27 20.40
C MET A 50 7.46 -2.38 21.41
N LYS A 51 7.92 -2.93 22.52
CA LYS A 51 8.68 -2.19 23.54
C LYS A 51 10.00 -1.66 23.00
N GLU A 52 10.66 -2.38 22.13
CA GLU A 52 11.92 -1.94 21.52
C GLU A 52 11.68 -0.92 20.40
N TRP A 53 10.82 -1.23 19.46
CA TRP A 53 10.74 -0.54 18.16
C TRP A 53 9.62 0.48 18.03
N TYR A 54 8.49 0.29 18.70
CA TYR A 54 7.29 1.10 18.50
C TYR A 54 7.55 2.59 18.83
N LEU A 55 7.07 3.49 17.96
CA LEU A 55 7.28 4.93 18.14
C LEU A 55 6.79 5.43 19.50
N TRP A 56 5.67 4.90 19.98
CA TRP A 56 5.06 5.23 21.28
C TRP A 56 5.28 4.13 22.32
N ALA A 57 6.50 3.56 22.36
CA ALA A 57 6.84 2.45 23.25
C ALA A 57 6.72 2.78 24.76
N ASP A 58 6.81 4.06 25.12
CA ASP A 58 6.61 4.59 26.47
C ASP A 58 5.13 4.65 26.89
N LEU A 59 4.21 4.60 25.93
CA LEU A 59 2.76 4.61 26.14
C LEU A 59 2.14 3.20 26.10
N LEU A 60 2.95 2.14 26.00
CA LEU A 60 2.43 0.77 26.00
C LEU A 60 1.67 0.50 27.31
N PRO A 61 0.48 -0.14 27.26
CA PRO A 61 -0.31 -0.47 28.45
C PRO A 61 0.48 -1.37 29.42
N GLU A 62 0.65 -0.99 30.67
CA GLU A 62 1.37 -1.80 31.66
C GLU A 62 0.76 -3.19 31.88
N LYS A 63 -0.57 -3.28 31.84
CA LYS A 63 -1.29 -4.57 31.94
C LYS A 63 -0.90 -5.55 30.85
N ALA A 64 -0.58 -5.07 29.65
CA ALA A 64 -0.18 -5.94 28.55
C ALA A 64 1.12 -6.70 28.83
N LYS A 65 1.97 -6.22 29.74
CA LYS A 65 3.21 -6.88 30.15
C LYS A 65 2.95 -8.12 31.02
N THR A 66 1.94 -8.09 31.85
CA THR A 66 1.63 -9.13 32.85
C THR A 66 0.44 -10.00 32.46
N ASP A 67 -0.49 -9.48 31.68
CA ASP A 67 -1.67 -10.19 31.21
C ASP A 67 -1.60 -10.40 29.70
N LEU A 68 -0.88 -11.43 29.31
CA LEU A 68 -0.67 -11.81 27.92
C LEU A 68 -1.90 -12.52 27.30
N THR A 69 -2.94 -12.75 28.09
CA THR A 69 -4.18 -13.40 27.64
C THR A 69 -5.26 -12.39 27.25
N LEU A 70 -5.02 -11.12 27.56
CA LEU A 70 -5.98 -10.05 27.52
C LEU A 70 -6.28 -9.60 26.11
N VAL A 71 -6.99 -10.30 25.27
CA VAL A 71 -7.84 -9.58 24.33
C VAL A 71 -8.85 -10.48 23.65
N THR A 72 -10.10 -10.23 23.88
CA THR A 72 -11.22 -10.76 23.10
C THR A 72 -11.50 -9.81 21.95
N GLY A 73 -11.55 -10.32 20.73
CA GLY A 73 -12.04 -9.57 19.58
C GLY A 73 -13.48 -9.13 19.76
N LYS A 74 -13.84 -8.03 19.10
CA LYS A 74 -15.20 -7.46 19.18
C LYS A 74 -16.32 -8.43 18.79
N ASP A 75 -16.01 -9.47 18.04
CA ASP A 75 -16.99 -10.39 17.45
C ASP A 75 -16.85 -11.84 17.95
N GLY A 76 -16.18 -12.06 19.09
CA GLY A 76 -15.97 -13.40 19.64
C GLY A 76 -14.95 -14.25 18.88
N GLU A 77 -14.24 -13.69 17.92
CA GLU A 77 -13.13 -14.35 17.23
C GLU A 77 -11.91 -14.45 18.13
N ASN A 78 -11.45 -15.68 18.36
CA ASN A 78 -10.34 -16.01 19.25
C ASN A 78 -8.96 -15.87 18.58
N ASP A 79 -8.74 -14.86 17.75
CA ASP A 79 -7.40 -14.55 17.27
C ASP A 79 -6.64 -13.68 18.30
N ILE A 80 -6.21 -14.33 19.36
CA ILE A 80 -5.45 -13.73 20.47
C ILE A 80 -4.27 -12.91 19.96
N LYS A 81 -3.66 -13.31 18.86
CA LYS A 81 -2.46 -12.73 18.28
C LYS A 81 -2.73 -11.37 17.67
N LYS A 82 -3.73 -11.31 16.80
CA LYS A 82 -4.16 -10.11 16.11
C LYS A 82 -4.69 -9.08 17.10
N TYR A 83 -5.53 -9.52 18.02
CA TYR A 83 -6.12 -8.64 19.02
C TYR A 83 -5.11 -8.15 20.04
N TYR A 84 -4.17 -8.97 20.47
CA TYR A 84 -3.11 -8.55 21.38
C TYR A 84 -2.25 -7.45 20.77
N PHE A 85 -1.81 -7.60 19.51
CA PHE A 85 -1.04 -6.56 18.82
C PHE A 85 -1.80 -5.24 18.77
N TYR A 86 -3.07 -5.25 18.36
CA TYR A 86 -3.87 -4.03 18.27
C TYR A 86 -4.19 -3.40 19.62
N SER A 87 -4.21 -4.17 20.70
CA SER A 87 -4.40 -3.63 22.06
C SER A 87 -3.20 -2.83 22.57
N LEU A 88 -2.02 -3.03 21.97
CA LEU A 88 -0.81 -2.29 22.30
C LEU A 88 -0.73 -0.92 21.61
N LEU A 89 -1.56 -0.68 20.60
CA LEU A 89 -1.45 0.51 19.77
C LEU A 89 -2.00 1.75 20.48
N ASN A 90 -1.28 2.86 20.36
CA ASN A 90 -1.63 4.13 20.97
C ASN A 90 -2.89 4.72 20.33
N ASP A 91 -3.97 4.77 21.08
CA ASP A 91 -5.27 5.35 20.68
C ASP A 91 -5.71 4.88 19.26
N TYR A 92 -5.61 3.57 19.01
CA TYR A 92 -6.04 2.98 17.74
C TYR A 92 -7.57 3.06 17.59
N PRO A 93 -8.11 3.44 16.44
CA PRO A 93 -7.44 3.80 15.17
C PRO A 93 -7.28 5.31 14.94
N ASN A 94 -7.18 6.14 15.96
CA ASN A 94 -7.14 7.61 15.81
C ASN A 94 -5.71 8.14 15.67
N THR A 95 -4.82 7.83 16.65
CA THR A 95 -3.42 8.26 16.65
C THR A 95 -2.56 7.29 15.84
N ASP A 96 -2.50 6.02 16.24
CA ASP A 96 -1.88 5.00 15.42
C ASP A 96 -2.93 4.39 14.47
N ARG A 97 -2.97 4.86 13.25
CA ARG A 97 -3.85 4.40 12.19
C ARG A 97 -3.20 3.36 11.26
N PHE A 98 -1.93 3.03 11.48
CA PHE A 98 -1.05 2.51 10.45
C PHE A 98 -0.29 1.25 10.82
N SER A 99 -0.11 0.97 12.12
CA SER A 99 0.51 -0.28 12.54
C SER A 99 -0.39 -1.47 12.22
N TRP A 100 0.19 -2.55 11.72
CA TRP A 100 -0.56 -3.75 11.37
C TRP A 100 0.27 -5.02 11.55
N ILE A 101 -0.40 -6.16 11.53
CA ILE A 101 0.20 -7.49 11.65
C ILE A 101 -0.36 -8.39 10.55
N ASN A 102 0.49 -9.26 9.98
CA ASN A 102 0.09 -10.30 9.05
C ASN A 102 0.48 -11.67 9.63
N GLU A 103 -0.40 -12.65 9.49
CA GLU A 103 -0.17 -14.01 9.97
C GLU A 103 0.93 -14.73 9.17
N ASN A 104 1.21 -14.25 7.96
CA ASN A 104 2.22 -14.79 7.06
C ASN A 104 3.22 -13.70 6.66
N ILE A 105 4.44 -13.82 7.17
CA ILE A 105 5.53 -12.89 6.83
C ILE A 105 5.87 -12.87 5.33
N THR A 106 5.67 -13.99 4.63
CA THR A 106 5.90 -14.06 3.19
C THR A 106 4.90 -13.21 2.42
N ASP A 107 3.61 -13.28 2.79
CA ASP A 107 2.57 -12.46 2.17
C ASP A 107 2.81 -10.98 2.45
N LEU A 108 3.21 -10.64 3.69
CA LEU A 108 3.59 -9.28 4.05
C LEU A 108 4.74 -8.76 3.19
N THR A 109 5.83 -9.52 3.09
CA THR A 109 7.01 -9.10 2.31
C THR A 109 6.73 -9.05 0.82
N ASN A 110 5.93 -9.97 0.28
CA ASN A 110 5.48 -9.94 -1.11
C ASN A 110 4.69 -8.67 -1.41
N SER A 111 3.71 -8.34 -0.56
CA SER A 111 2.90 -7.11 -0.73
C SER A 111 3.76 -5.85 -0.72
N LEU A 112 4.73 -5.74 0.21
CA LEU A 112 5.67 -4.62 0.26
C LEU A 112 6.56 -4.54 -0.99
N GLY A 113 6.94 -5.69 -1.56
CA GLY A 113 7.69 -5.82 -2.81
C GLY A 113 6.86 -5.67 -4.08
N GLY A 114 5.55 -5.43 -3.97
CA GLY A 114 4.65 -5.32 -5.13
C GLY A 114 4.34 -6.65 -5.80
N VAL A 115 4.45 -7.79 -5.08
CA VAL A 115 4.12 -9.13 -5.56
C VAL A 115 2.77 -9.55 -5.03
N SER A 116 1.86 -9.95 -5.92
CA SER A 116 0.53 -10.45 -5.55
C SER A 116 0.06 -11.57 -6.47
N THR A 117 -0.84 -12.43 -5.97
CA THR A 117 -1.56 -13.37 -6.82
C THR A 117 -2.89 -12.73 -7.21
N SER A 118 -2.97 -12.23 -8.44
CA SER A 118 -4.10 -11.42 -8.89
C SER A 118 -4.31 -11.51 -10.40
N PHE A 119 -5.37 -10.88 -10.91
CA PHE A 119 -5.52 -10.62 -12.34
C PHE A 119 -4.59 -9.50 -12.81
N GLY A 120 -4.13 -8.64 -11.90
CA GLY A 120 -3.20 -7.55 -12.19
C GLY A 120 -3.87 -6.28 -12.71
N PHE A 121 -5.02 -5.90 -12.17
CA PHE A 121 -5.64 -4.61 -12.43
C PHE A 121 -6.31 -4.03 -11.20
N THR A 122 -6.47 -2.72 -11.19
CA THR A 122 -7.22 -2.00 -10.17
C THR A 122 -8.44 -1.35 -10.79
N ARG A 123 -9.46 -1.13 -9.98
CA ARG A 123 -10.75 -0.64 -10.42
C ARG A 123 -11.41 0.26 -9.40
N THR A 124 -12.31 1.09 -9.85
CA THR A 124 -13.27 1.80 -9.02
C THR A 124 -14.66 1.22 -9.28
N ALA A 125 -15.37 0.85 -8.21
CA ALA A 125 -16.74 0.40 -8.29
C ALA A 125 -17.68 1.62 -8.25
N VAL A 126 -18.59 1.69 -9.20
CA VAL A 126 -19.46 2.85 -9.38
C VAL A 126 -20.89 2.39 -9.64
N TYR A 127 -21.87 3.04 -9.00
CA TYR A 127 -23.27 2.83 -9.34
C TYR A 127 -23.58 3.36 -10.74
N LEU A 128 -24.23 2.55 -11.57
CA LEU A 128 -24.55 2.89 -12.95
C LEU A 128 -25.99 3.44 -13.12
N ASP A 129 -26.78 3.39 -12.05
CA ASP A 129 -28.18 3.80 -12.03
C ASP A 129 -28.54 4.59 -10.78
N ASN A 130 -29.65 5.35 -10.88
CA ASN A 130 -30.16 6.19 -9.80
C ASN A 130 -30.73 5.39 -8.61
N THR A 131 -31.03 4.12 -8.82
CA THR A 131 -31.55 3.23 -7.77
C THR A 131 -30.42 2.65 -6.93
N GLN A 132 -29.16 2.90 -7.31
CA GLN A 132 -27.95 2.42 -6.62
C GLN A 132 -27.98 0.88 -6.49
N THR A 133 -28.35 0.20 -7.57
CA THR A 133 -28.46 -1.25 -7.60
C THR A 133 -27.39 -1.87 -8.49
N THR A 134 -27.26 -1.36 -9.72
CA THR A 134 -26.30 -1.86 -10.70
C THR A 134 -24.95 -1.21 -10.50
N VAL A 135 -23.89 -1.99 -10.49
CA VAL A 135 -22.50 -1.54 -10.32
C VAL A 135 -21.71 -1.86 -11.59
N GLY A 136 -20.82 -0.97 -11.98
CA GLY A 136 -19.77 -1.21 -12.97
C GLY A 136 -18.40 -1.04 -12.33
N PHE A 137 -17.43 -1.83 -12.78
CA PHE A 137 -16.04 -1.62 -12.46
C PHE A 137 -15.36 -0.82 -13.56
N PHE A 138 -14.78 0.31 -13.20
CA PHE A 138 -13.99 1.15 -14.08
C PHE A 138 -12.50 0.89 -13.82
N VAL A 139 -11.83 0.34 -14.83
CA VAL A 139 -10.41 -0.01 -14.71
C VAL A 139 -9.56 1.24 -14.61
N SER A 140 -8.95 1.45 -13.46
CA SER A 140 -8.11 2.63 -13.17
C SER A 140 -6.63 2.40 -13.51
N TYR A 141 -6.17 1.14 -13.46
CA TYR A 141 -4.79 0.77 -13.67
C TYR A 141 -4.69 -0.72 -14.07
N VAL A 142 -3.77 -1.04 -14.98
CA VAL A 142 -3.46 -2.44 -15.37
C VAL A 142 -1.95 -2.64 -15.21
N ILE A 143 -1.55 -3.63 -14.43
CA ILE A 143 -0.15 -3.96 -14.20
C ILE A 143 0.46 -4.54 -15.48
N LEU A 144 1.63 -4.05 -15.86
CA LEU A 144 2.37 -4.51 -17.03
C LEU A 144 2.70 -6.02 -16.92
N ASN A 145 2.58 -6.74 -18.00
CA ASN A 145 2.78 -8.20 -18.12
C ASN A 145 1.83 -9.07 -17.29
N SER A 146 0.79 -8.48 -16.68
CA SER A 146 -0.21 -9.20 -15.90
C SER A 146 -1.14 -10.03 -16.78
N PRO A 147 -1.93 -10.98 -16.20
CA PRO A 147 -2.98 -11.69 -16.92
C PRO A 147 -4.01 -10.76 -17.54
N ALA A 148 -4.41 -9.68 -16.86
CA ALA A 148 -5.36 -8.70 -17.38
C ALA A 148 -4.81 -7.97 -18.60
N GLU A 149 -3.55 -7.50 -18.57
CA GLU A 149 -2.93 -6.86 -19.73
C GLU A 149 -2.83 -7.82 -20.93
N LYS A 150 -2.37 -9.06 -20.69
CA LYS A 150 -2.28 -10.09 -21.73
C LYS A 150 -3.63 -10.43 -22.34
N ALA A 151 -4.71 -10.33 -21.58
CA ALA A 151 -6.08 -10.47 -22.08
C ALA A 151 -6.54 -9.24 -22.89
N GLY A 152 -5.80 -8.15 -22.89
CA GLY A 152 -6.12 -6.92 -23.61
C GLY A 152 -6.87 -5.87 -22.79
N MET A 153 -6.97 -6.04 -21.47
CA MET A 153 -7.59 -5.06 -20.56
C MET A 153 -6.75 -3.76 -20.52
N LYS A 154 -7.42 -2.63 -20.44
CA LYS A 154 -6.78 -1.29 -20.44
C LYS A 154 -7.41 -0.38 -19.41
N ARG A 155 -6.66 0.64 -18.98
CA ARG A 155 -7.22 1.76 -18.23
C ARG A 155 -8.37 2.38 -19.02
N GLY A 156 -9.49 2.60 -18.34
CA GLY A 156 -10.73 3.11 -18.91
C GLY A 156 -11.71 2.03 -19.37
N ASP A 157 -11.34 0.75 -19.41
CA ASP A 157 -12.30 -0.31 -19.65
C ASP A 157 -13.37 -0.34 -18.58
N ILE A 158 -14.59 -0.67 -18.97
CA ILE A 158 -15.74 -0.81 -18.10
C ILE A 158 -16.10 -2.28 -18.04
N ILE A 159 -16.21 -2.84 -16.85
CA ILE A 159 -16.63 -4.23 -16.63
C ILE A 159 -18.03 -4.20 -16.03
N LEU A 160 -18.97 -4.82 -16.71
CA LEU A 160 -20.38 -4.92 -16.29
C LEU A 160 -20.74 -6.28 -15.71
N THR A 161 -20.09 -7.35 -16.22
CA THR A 161 -20.35 -8.71 -15.76
C THR A 161 -19.05 -9.48 -15.49
N ILE A 162 -19.10 -10.43 -14.57
CA ILE A 162 -18.05 -11.41 -14.31
C ILE A 162 -18.66 -12.80 -14.44
N ASN A 163 -18.11 -13.63 -15.33
CA ASN A 163 -18.64 -14.97 -15.65
C ASN A 163 -20.15 -14.94 -16.01
N GLY A 164 -20.57 -13.90 -16.72
CA GLY A 164 -21.98 -13.68 -17.09
C GLY A 164 -22.87 -13.12 -15.99
N THR A 165 -22.39 -13.04 -14.74
CA THR A 165 -23.14 -12.47 -13.62
C THR A 165 -23.01 -10.95 -13.63
N GLN A 166 -24.14 -10.21 -13.60
CA GLN A 166 -24.18 -8.77 -13.47
C GLN A 166 -23.58 -8.34 -12.12
N ILE A 167 -22.70 -7.34 -12.16
CA ILE A 167 -22.15 -6.75 -10.95
C ILE A 167 -23.22 -5.83 -10.32
N ASP A 168 -23.47 -6.00 -9.04
CA ASP A 168 -24.44 -5.22 -8.26
C ASP A 168 -23.92 -4.89 -6.87
N LYS A 169 -24.70 -4.10 -6.12
CA LYS A 169 -24.37 -3.67 -4.75
C LYS A 169 -24.14 -4.79 -3.73
N ASN A 170 -24.65 -6.01 -4.00
CA ASN A 170 -24.58 -7.12 -3.06
C ASN A 170 -23.37 -8.03 -3.35
N ASN A 171 -22.88 -8.05 -4.60
CA ASN A 171 -21.86 -8.98 -5.05
C ASN A 171 -20.52 -8.32 -5.43
N TYR A 172 -20.46 -7.00 -5.64
CA TYR A 172 -19.28 -6.31 -6.18
C TYR A 172 -18.00 -6.59 -5.37
N ALA A 173 -18.10 -6.74 -4.05
CA ALA A 173 -16.94 -6.96 -3.18
C ALA A 173 -16.42 -8.42 -3.25
N THR A 174 -17.30 -9.39 -3.46
CA THR A 174 -16.97 -10.81 -3.34
C THR A 174 -16.83 -11.53 -4.68
N LEU A 175 -17.53 -11.06 -5.73
CA LEU A 175 -17.61 -11.73 -7.02
C LEU A 175 -16.25 -11.96 -7.69
N LEU A 176 -15.32 -11.01 -7.56
CA LEU A 176 -13.97 -11.13 -8.09
C LEU A 176 -13.01 -11.83 -7.13
N ALA A 177 -13.19 -11.66 -5.82
CA ALA A 177 -12.29 -12.21 -4.80
C ALA A 177 -12.25 -13.75 -4.84
N SER A 178 -13.40 -14.40 -4.99
CA SER A 178 -13.55 -15.85 -5.00
C SER A 178 -13.27 -16.52 -6.36
N THR A 179 -12.90 -15.75 -7.40
CA THR A 179 -12.77 -16.22 -8.77
C THR A 179 -11.31 -16.38 -9.17
N GLU A 180 -10.89 -17.58 -9.56
CA GLU A 180 -9.52 -17.85 -10.06
C GLU A 180 -9.40 -17.55 -11.56
N THR A 181 -10.42 -17.91 -12.35
CA THR A 181 -10.50 -17.59 -13.78
C THR A 181 -11.78 -16.83 -14.04
N ALA A 182 -11.66 -15.63 -14.61
CA ALA A 182 -12.79 -14.75 -14.86
C ALA A 182 -12.95 -14.44 -16.35
N THR A 183 -14.20 -14.44 -16.81
CA THR A 183 -14.63 -13.82 -18.06
C THR A 183 -15.28 -12.49 -17.74
N PHE A 184 -14.63 -11.40 -18.13
CA PHE A 184 -15.06 -10.02 -17.92
C PHE A 184 -15.92 -9.57 -19.10
N GLY A 185 -17.20 -9.30 -18.90
CA GLY A 185 -18.07 -8.71 -19.91
C GLY A 185 -17.91 -7.19 -19.91
N LEU A 186 -17.45 -6.65 -21.04
CA LEU A 186 -17.13 -5.23 -21.16
C LEU A 186 -18.36 -4.39 -21.48
N GLY A 187 -18.36 -3.17 -20.98
CA GLY A 187 -19.33 -2.12 -21.24
C GLY A 187 -18.80 -1.01 -22.15
N GLU A 188 -19.72 -0.22 -22.66
CA GLU A 188 -19.47 1.05 -23.34
C GLU A 188 -20.51 2.10 -22.92
N LEU A 189 -20.13 3.36 -23.03
CA LEU A 189 -21.07 4.48 -22.81
C LEU A 189 -21.80 4.78 -24.14
N LYS A 190 -23.09 4.54 -24.20
CA LYS A 190 -23.93 4.77 -25.39
C LYS A 190 -25.19 5.52 -25.01
N ASN A 191 -25.43 6.67 -25.66
CA ASN A 191 -26.59 7.54 -25.40
C ASN A 191 -26.79 7.89 -23.91
N GLY A 192 -25.67 8.07 -23.17
CA GLY A 192 -25.70 8.42 -21.74
C GLY A 192 -25.96 7.27 -20.79
N ALA A 193 -26.01 6.02 -21.28
CA ALA A 193 -26.14 4.83 -20.46
C ALA A 193 -24.94 3.87 -20.67
N PHE A 194 -24.57 3.15 -19.62
CA PHE A 194 -23.58 2.07 -19.72
C PHE A 194 -24.28 0.79 -20.17
N VAL A 195 -23.90 0.30 -21.33
CA VAL A 195 -24.48 -0.89 -21.95
C VAL A 195 -23.39 -1.91 -22.29
N SER A 196 -23.77 -3.18 -22.46
CA SER A 196 -22.83 -4.18 -22.93
C SER A 196 -22.28 -3.83 -24.31
N SER A 197 -20.96 -3.89 -24.45
CA SER A 197 -20.28 -3.74 -25.74
C SER A 197 -20.29 -5.03 -26.58
N GLY A 198 -20.77 -6.14 -26.03
CA GLY A 198 -20.68 -7.48 -26.61
C GLY A 198 -19.28 -8.10 -26.56
N LYS A 199 -18.28 -7.40 -26.07
CA LYS A 199 -16.91 -7.90 -25.95
C LYS A 199 -16.68 -8.55 -24.58
N THR A 200 -15.85 -9.57 -24.55
CA THR A 200 -15.39 -10.23 -23.33
C THR A 200 -13.87 -10.37 -23.31
N LEU A 201 -13.28 -10.34 -22.13
CA LEU A 201 -11.88 -10.68 -21.88
C LEU A 201 -11.84 -11.84 -20.89
N GLN A 202 -10.90 -12.76 -21.04
CA GLN A 202 -10.72 -13.85 -20.10
C GLN A 202 -9.30 -13.79 -19.51
N ALA A 203 -9.19 -13.91 -18.19
CA ALA A 203 -7.92 -14.00 -17.50
C ALA A 203 -8.00 -15.00 -16.33
N THR A 204 -6.85 -15.58 -16.00
CA THR A 204 -6.66 -16.43 -14.82
C THR A 204 -5.65 -15.75 -13.91
N LYS A 205 -5.92 -15.70 -12.60
CA LYS A 205 -4.97 -15.14 -11.62
C LYS A 205 -3.61 -15.81 -11.73
N ALA A 206 -2.57 -15.02 -11.58
CA ALA A 206 -1.20 -15.49 -11.53
C ALA A 206 -0.40 -14.65 -10.56
N VAL A 207 0.80 -15.08 -10.21
CA VAL A 207 1.74 -14.22 -9.51
C VAL A 207 2.13 -13.07 -10.41
N VAL A 208 1.88 -11.86 -9.96
CA VAL A 208 2.12 -10.60 -10.67
C VAL A 208 3.13 -9.79 -9.88
N GLN A 209 4.14 -9.26 -10.57
CA GLN A 209 5.10 -8.29 -10.04
C GLN A 209 4.72 -6.90 -10.57
N ASN A 210 4.41 -5.98 -9.68
CA ASN A 210 4.15 -4.60 -10.06
C ASN A 210 5.44 -3.89 -10.47
N ASP A 211 5.49 -3.41 -11.72
CA ASP A 211 6.53 -2.48 -12.18
C ASP A 211 6.04 -1.04 -11.90
N PRO A 212 6.63 -0.35 -10.91
CA PRO A 212 6.12 0.94 -10.46
C PRO A 212 6.35 2.06 -11.47
N VAL A 213 7.31 1.94 -12.39
CA VAL A 213 7.51 2.88 -13.51
C VAL A 213 6.56 2.50 -14.62
N HIS A 214 5.29 2.83 -14.42
CA HIS A 214 4.20 2.34 -15.24
C HIS A 214 4.13 3.01 -16.62
N PHE A 215 4.26 4.32 -16.64
CA PHE A 215 4.18 5.10 -17.87
C PHE A 215 5.06 6.34 -17.77
N TRP A 216 5.74 6.70 -18.86
CA TRP A 216 6.46 7.96 -18.95
C TRP A 216 6.52 8.45 -20.39
N LYS A 217 6.60 9.75 -20.56
CA LYS A 217 6.86 10.38 -21.85
C LYS A 217 7.43 11.79 -21.68
N VAL A 218 8.03 12.34 -22.75
CA VAL A 218 8.37 13.75 -22.88
C VAL A 218 7.40 14.40 -23.85
N ILE A 219 6.90 15.59 -23.50
CA ILE A 219 5.93 16.35 -24.28
C ILE A 219 6.49 17.72 -24.53
N GLU A 220 6.45 18.18 -25.76
CA GLU A 220 6.88 19.52 -26.15
C GLU A 220 5.68 20.47 -26.30
N LYS A 221 5.74 21.61 -25.63
CA LYS A 221 4.74 22.69 -25.68
C LYS A 221 5.46 24.03 -25.71
N GLY A 222 5.68 24.53 -26.92
CA GLY A 222 6.50 25.75 -27.11
C GLY A 222 7.94 25.54 -26.61
N ASP A 223 8.37 26.37 -25.68
CA ASP A 223 9.68 26.28 -25.00
C ASP A 223 9.73 25.26 -23.85
N LYS A 224 8.62 24.63 -23.54
CA LYS A 224 8.52 23.65 -22.44
C LYS A 224 8.73 22.23 -22.96
N LYS A 225 9.69 21.54 -22.34
CA LYS A 225 9.91 20.11 -22.47
C LYS A 225 9.49 19.45 -21.15
N ILE A 226 8.32 18.83 -21.17
CA ILE A 226 7.61 18.36 -19.99
C ILE A 226 7.84 16.86 -19.86
N GLY A 227 8.57 16.42 -18.83
CA GLY A 227 8.61 15.03 -18.42
C GLY A 227 7.31 14.68 -17.69
N TYR A 228 6.67 13.58 -18.07
CA TYR A 228 5.52 13.03 -17.38
C TYR A 228 5.85 11.60 -16.96
N LEU A 229 5.74 11.31 -15.64
CA LEU A 229 6.03 10.02 -15.06
C LEU A 229 4.86 9.58 -14.17
N VAL A 230 4.25 8.42 -14.47
CA VAL A 230 3.30 7.72 -13.61
C VAL A 230 4.09 6.70 -12.79
N TYR A 231 4.17 6.92 -11.48
CA TYR A 231 4.94 6.12 -10.54
C TYR A 231 4.02 5.59 -9.42
N THR A 232 3.80 4.26 -9.40
CA THR A 232 2.69 3.67 -8.64
C THR A 232 3.07 3.13 -7.27
N GLN A 233 4.37 2.92 -6.99
CA GLN A 233 4.85 2.43 -5.70
C GLN A 233 6.36 2.68 -5.58
N PHE A 234 6.87 2.87 -4.36
CA PHE A 234 8.31 2.98 -4.10
C PHE A 234 8.89 1.60 -3.83
N ILE A 235 9.41 0.94 -4.87
CA ILE A 235 10.01 -0.41 -4.83
C ILE A 235 11.48 -0.32 -5.21
N SER A 236 12.37 -0.65 -4.29
CA SER A 236 13.82 -0.45 -4.44
C SER A 236 14.46 -1.25 -5.57
N GLU A 237 13.89 -2.39 -5.93
CA GLU A 237 14.31 -3.23 -7.05
C GLU A 237 14.22 -2.50 -8.40
N TYR A 238 13.38 -1.46 -8.48
CA TYR A 238 13.18 -0.64 -9.70
C TYR A 238 13.93 0.69 -9.68
N ASP A 239 14.73 0.97 -8.65
CA ASP A 239 15.52 2.20 -8.55
C ASP A 239 16.48 2.43 -9.74
N ALA A 240 17.05 1.34 -10.28
CA ALA A 240 17.88 1.40 -11.47
C ALA A 240 17.09 1.86 -12.71
N LYS A 241 15.86 1.34 -12.89
CA LYS A 241 14.95 1.75 -13.98
C LYS A 241 14.57 3.23 -13.83
N LEU A 242 14.25 3.66 -12.60
CA LEU A 242 13.93 5.05 -12.31
C LEU A 242 15.09 5.98 -12.71
N LYS A 243 16.33 5.65 -12.33
CA LYS A 243 17.53 6.40 -12.76
C LYS A 243 17.67 6.49 -14.28
N THR A 244 17.39 5.40 -15.00
CA THR A 244 17.42 5.38 -16.47
C THR A 244 16.42 6.35 -17.06
N ILE A 245 15.17 6.38 -16.57
CA ILE A 245 14.14 7.30 -17.06
C ILE A 245 14.52 8.77 -16.81
N PHE A 246 15.10 9.06 -15.65
CA PHE A 246 15.61 10.42 -15.38
C PHE A 246 16.81 10.77 -16.29
N GLY A 247 17.60 9.78 -16.69
CA GLY A 247 18.63 9.96 -17.73
C GLY A 247 18.04 10.34 -19.09
N GLU A 248 16.98 9.68 -19.51
CA GLU A 248 16.22 10.02 -20.73
C GLU A 248 15.61 11.43 -20.65
N PHE A 249 15.00 11.78 -19.52
CA PHE A 249 14.49 13.14 -19.30
C PHE A 249 15.59 14.20 -19.43
N LYS A 250 16.74 13.95 -18.81
CA LYS A 250 17.89 14.84 -18.86
C LYS A 250 18.45 14.97 -20.29
N ALA A 251 18.60 13.85 -21.00
CA ALA A 251 19.11 13.83 -22.39
C ALA A 251 18.19 14.60 -23.37
N GLN A 252 16.86 14.54 -23.13
CA GLN A 252 15.87 15.26 -23.93
C GLN A 252 15.69 16.72 -23.49
N GLY A 253 16.38 17.16 -22.42
CA GLY A 253 16.36 18.54 -21.94
C GLY A 253 15.05 18.93 -21.25
N VAL A 254 14.44 17.99 -20.50
CA VAL A 254 13.24 18.24 -19.69
C VAL A 254 13.48 19.41 -18.74
N ASN A 255 12.62 20.42 -18.80
CA ASN A 255 12.67 21.65 -18.00
C ASN A 255 11.41 21.86 -17.12
N GLU A 256 10.40 21.00 -17.22
CA GLU A 256 9.22 20.89 -16.35
C GLU A 256 8.96 19.41 -16.07
N LEU A 257 8.51 19.07 -14.88
CA LEU A 257 8.23 17.68 -14.49
C LEU A 257 6.84 17.54 -13.88
N ILE A 258 6.08 16.57 -14.38
CA ILE A 258 4.83 16.10 -13.79
C ILE A 258 5.08 14.70 -13.23
N LEU A 259 5.02 14.56 -11.91
CA LEU A 259 5.11 13.28 -11.20
C LEU A 259 3.70 12.86 -10.76
N ASP A 260 3.19 11.80 -11.37
CA ASP A 260 1.85 11.29 -11.07
C ASP A 260 1.92 10.22 -9.99
N LEU A 261 1.51 10.60 -8.79
CA LEU A 261 1.46 9.76 -7.59
C LEU A 261 0.03 9.45 -7.14
N ARG A 262 -1.00 9.70 -7.98
CA ARG A 262 -2.41 9.52 -7.58
C ARG A 262 -2.74 8.09 -7.14
N LEU A 263 -2.04 7.08 -7.63
CA LEU A 263 -2.21 5.68 -7.27
C LEU A 263 -1.08 5.14 -6.36
N ASN A 264 -0.24 6.03 -5.82
CA ASN A 264 0.96 5.64 -5.08
C ASN A 264 0.76 5.75 -3.56
N GLY A 265 0.57 4.62 -2.90
CA GLY A 265 0.40 4.52 -1.45
C GLY A 265 1.71 4.62 -0.65
N GLY A 266 2.88 4.74 -1.29
CA GLY A 266 4.16 4.82 -0.62
C GLY A 266 5.12 3.68 -0.97
N GLY A 267 5.91 3.23 0.01
CA GLY A 267 6.89 2.15 -0.11
C GLY A 267 8.22 2.46 0.59
N TYR A 268 9.35 2.07 0.00
CA TYR A 268 10.68 2.27 0.57
C TYR A 268 11.08 3.74 0.66
N ILE A 269 11.49 4.17 1.85
CA ILE A 269 12.04 5.52 2.08
C ILE A 269 13.26 5.75 1.19
N SER A 270 14.15 4.76 1.04
CA SER A 270 15.34 4.88 0.19
C SER A 270 15.03 5.23 -1.27
N SER A 271 13.93 4.71 -1.82
CA SER A 271 13.48 5.07 -3.17
C SER A 271 12.87 6.47 -3.23
N ALA A 272 12.22 6.93 -2.13
CA ALA A 272 11.76 8.33 -2.01
C ALA A 272 12.95 9.31 -1.93
N ASP A 273 14.02 8.94 -1.23
CA ASP A 273 15.27 9.71 -1.17
C ASP A 273 15.96 9.80 -2.54
N LEU A 274 15.96 8.68 -3.26
CA LEU A 274 16.49 8.61 -4.61
C LEU A 274 15.74 9.56 -5.56
N ILE A 275 14.41 9.46 -5.63
CA ILE A 275 13.61 10.29 -6.53
C ILE A 275 13.71 11.77 -6.15
N SER A 276 13.76 12.08 -4.86
CA SER A 276 13.99 13.43 -4.37
C SER A 276 15.35 13.96 -4.81
N SER A 277 16.40 13.12 -4.77
CA SER A 277 17.75 13.48 -5.24
C SER A 277 17.84 13.63 -6.77
N LEU A 278 16.98 12.92 -7.52
CA LEU A 278 16.88 13.06 -8.98
C LEU A 278 16.16 14.35 -9.41
N ILE A 279 15.27 14.88 -8.55
CA ILE A 279 14.39 16.03 -8.85
C ILE A 279 14.95 17.35 -8.33
N VAL A 280 15.53 17.36 -7.12
CA VAL A 280 15.86 18.61 -6.40
C VAL A 280 16.65 19.58 -7.24
N LYS A 281 16.23 20.86 -7.22
CA LYS A 281 16.94 21.96 -7.86
C LYS A 281 18.31 22.19 -7.20
N ASN A 282 19.34 22.41 -8.01
CA ASN A 282 20.69 22.71 -7.54
C ASN A 282 21.19 21.68 -6.51
N LEU A 283 21.14 20.39 -6.88
CA LEU A 283 21.52 19.27 -6.01
C LEU A 283 22.80 19.57 -5.21
N ASN A 284 22.68 19.50 -3.90
CA ASN A 284 23.80 19.63 -2.95
C ASN A 284 23.71 18.51 -1.92
N THR A 285 24.72 17.65 -1.88
CA THR A 285 24.79 16.49 -0.98
C THR A 285 25.00 16.85 0.49
N ASN A 286 25.21 18.12 0.83
CA ASN A 286 25.21 18.60 2.21
C ASN A 286 23.80 18.94 2.72
N ASN A 287 22.84 19.15 1.83
CA ASN A 287 21.48 19.46 2.19
C ASN A 287 20.73 18.23 2.71
N ILE A 288 19.85 18.47 3.68
CA ILE A 288 19.06 17.43 4.35
C ILE A 288 17.79 17.16 3.53
N ILE A 289 17.50 15.89 3.22
CA ILE A 289 16.21 15.46 2.67
C ILE A 289 15.17 15.45 3.79
N HIS A 290 15.44 14.65 4.84
CA HIS A 290 14.55 14.51 6.00
C HIS A 290 15.33 14.18 7.27
N GLN A 291 14.65 14.32 8.40
CA GLN A 291 15.09 13.89 9.72
C GLN A 291 14.03 12.93 10.27
N ASP A 292 14.48 11.82 10.87
CA ASP A 292 13.61 10.83 11.47
C ASP A 292 13.61 10.93 12.97
N GLU A 293 12.42 11.00 13.56
CA GLU A 293 12.19 10.95 14.99
C GLU A 293 11.81 9.51 15.36
N TRP A 294 12.68 8.84 16.09
CA TRP A 294 12.50 7.49 16.60
C TRP A 294 12.14 7.55 18.11
N ASN A 295 11.67 6.42 18.66
CA ASN A 295 11.49 6.35 20.10
C ASN A 295 12.82 6.49 20.86
N ALA A 296 12.74 6.85 22.17
CA ALA A 296 13.90 7.12 23.00
C ALA A 296 14.85 5.91 23.14
N ASN A 297 14.32 4.67 23.11
CA ASN A 297 15.13 3.44 23.22
C ASN A 297 16.03 3.28 22.01
N ILE A 298 15.47 3.43 20.80
CA ILE A 298 16.19 3.33 19.55
C ILE A 298 17.22 4.43 19.40
N THR A 299 16.85 5.67 19.68
CA THR A 299 17.76 6.83 19.62
C THR A 299 18.97 6.66 20.56
N LYS A 300 18.75 6.10 21.76
CA LYS A 300 19.82 5.82 22.73
C LYS A 300 20.71 4.65 22.30
N LYS A 301 20.10 3.59 21.74
CA LYS A 301 20.82 2.35 21.37
C LYS A 301 21.60 2.51 20.06
N TYR A 302 21.06 3.26 19.11
CA TYR A 302 21.58 3.40 17.75
C TYR A 302 21.71 4.89 17.37
N THR A 303 22.84 5.51 17.70
CA THR A 303 23.06 6.95 17.44
C THR A 303 22.98 7.34 15.95
N SER A 304 23.25 6.40 15.04
CA SER A 304 23.12 6.61 13.59
C SER A 304 21.71 6.98 13.14
N TYR A 305 20.67 6.55 13.86
CA TYR A 305 19.28 6.87 13.55
C TYR A 305 18.89 8.33 13.84
N SER A 306 19.71 9.03 14.64
CA SER A 306 19.54 10.48 14.85
C SER A 306 20.21 11.32 13.75
N THR A 307 20.93 10.69 12.82
CA THR A 307 21.61 11.41 11.74
C THR A 307 20.64 11.74 10.62
N PRO A 308 20.50 13.03 10.24
CA PRO A 308 19.64 13.42 9.14
C PRO A 308 20.05 12.76 7.82
N THR A 309 19.08 12.33 7.04
CA THR A 309 19.29 11.84 5.67
C THR A 309 19.55 13.00 4.73
N LYS A 310 20.60 12.88 3.93
CA LYS A 310 21.03 13.91 2.97
C LYS A 310 20.79 13.47 1.54
N PHE A 311 20.67 14.44 0.61
CA PHE A 311 20.62 14.14 -0.81
C PHE A 311 21.87 13.37 -1.25
N SER A 312 21.65 12.41 -2.13
CA SER A 312 22.71 11.62 -2.74
C SER A 312 23.11 12.19 -4.10
N ASN A 313 24.39 12.04 -4.48
CA ASN A 313 24.84 12.46 -5.80
C ASN A 313 24.18 11.60 -6.90
N GLN A 314 23.46 12.24 -7.81
CA GLN A 314 22.77 11.60 -8.92
C GLN A 314 23.20 12.23 -10.25
N ALA A 315 23.89 11.46 -11.10
CA ALA A 315 24.33 11.93 -12.41
C ALA A 315 23.14 12.37 -13.29
N ASN A 316 21.98 11.77 -13.08
CA ASN A 316 20.76 12.03 -13.83
C ASN A 316 19.82 13.03 -13.12
N ASN A 317 20.31 13.77 -12.13
CA ASN A 317 19.53 14.85 -11.50
C ASN A 317 19.11 15.88 -12.55
N LEU A 318 17.85 16.30 -12.50
CA LEU A 318 17.26 17.31 -13.37
C LEU A 318 17.50 18.76 -12.90
N GLY A 319 18.37 18.99 -12.00
CA GLY A 319 18.80 20.17 -11.22
C GLY A 319 18.41 21.58 -11.69
N THR A 320 17.86 21.73 -12.88
CA THR A 320 17.38 22.97 -13.49
C THR A 320 15.88 23.21 -13.28
N LEU A 321 15.15 22.25 -12.71
CA LEU A 321 13.73 22.39 -12.46
C LEU A 321 13.47 23.48 -11.42
N ASN A 322 12.63 24.48 -11.76
CA ASN A 322 12.22 25.50 -10.80
C ASN A 322 11.09 25.02 -9.90
N ARG A 323 10.29 24.12 -10.41
CA ARG A 323 9.08 23.61 -9.75
C ARG A 323 8.83 22.15 -10.11
N LEU A 324 8.07 21.46 -9.28
CA LEU A 324 7.59 20.11 -9.48
C LEU A 324 6.07 20.12 -9.46
N PHE A 325 5.43 19.48 -10.42
CA PHE A 325 3.98 19.22 -10.40
C PHE A 325 3.75 17.80 -9.92
N VAL A 326 2.94 17.65 -8.87
CA VAL A 326 2.57 16.34 -8.33
C VAL A 326 1.07 16.14 -8.51
N LEU A 327 0.70 15.07 -9.23
CA LEU A 327 -0.70 14.68 -9.33
C LEU A 327 -1.06 13.74 -8.17
N THR A 328 -2.08 14.11 -7.40
CA THR A 328 -2.43 13.43 -6.15
C THR A 328 -3.90 13.00 -6.09
N SER A 329 -4.15 12.02 -5.24
CA SER A 329 -5.48 11.63 -4.78
C SER A 329 -5.41 11.27 -3.29
N ASN A 330 -6.53 10.91 -2.69
CA ASN A 330 -6.55 10.33 -1.33
C ASN A 330 -5.81 8.96 -1.25
N GLY A 331 -5.42 8.38 -2.39
CA GLY A 331 -4.52 7.23 -2.47
C GLY A 331 -3.03 7.59 -2.33
N THR A 332 -2.66 8.87 -2.54
CA THR A 332 -1.29 9.35 -2.40
C THR A 332 -0.90 9.41 -0.93
N ALA A 333 0.03 8.56 -0.49
CA ALA A 333 0.35 8.41 0.92
C ALA A 333 1.84 8.21 1.19
N SER A 334 2.27 8.53 2.41
CA SER A 334 3.48 7.98 3.01
C SER A 334 4.77 8.40 2.28
N ALA A 335 5.53 7.50 1.64
CA ALA A 335 6.73 7.84 0.87
C ALA A 335 6.46 8.85 -0.25
N SER A 336 5.25 8.84 -0.85
CA SER A 336 4.81 9.86 -1.80
C SER A 336 4.72 11.25 -1.14
N GLU A 337 4.16 11.30 0.06
CA GLU A 337 4.06 12.54 0.84
C GLU A 337 5.43 12.98 1.38
N LEU A 338 6.31 12.03 1.68
CA LEU A 338 7.71 12.31 2.04
C LEU A 338 8.44 13.05 0.91
N VAL A 339 8.30 12.62 -0.35
CA VAL A 339 8.88 13.32 -1.52
C VAL A 339 8.39 14.77 -1.59
N ILE A 340 7.08 14.99 -1.46
CA ILE A 340 6.49 16.33 -1.44
C ILE A 340 7.10 17.17 -0.30
N ASN A 341 7.08 16.64 0.92
CA ASN A 341 7.58 17.33 2.11
C ASN A 341 9.08 17.65 2.03
N SER A 342 9.87 16.71 1.54
CA SER A 342 11.33 16.83 1.44
C SER A 342 11.77 17.86 0.41
N LEU A 343 11.00 18.05 -0.66
CA LEU A 343 11.34 19.00 -1.73
C LEU A 343 10.82 20.42 -1.48
N ARG A 344 9.75 20.61 -0.70
CA ARG A 344 9.17 21.94 -0.38
C ARG A 344 10.17 22.98 0.11
N PRO A 345 11.21 22.64 0.93
CA PRO A 345 12.21 23.61 1.35
C PRO A 345 13.13 24.14 0.22
N TYR A 346 13.20 23.44 -0.91
CA TYR A 346 14.21 23.66 -1.95
C TYR A 346 13.66 24.14 -3.30
N MET A 347 12.38 23.88 -3.56
CA MET A 347 11.73 24.26 -4.81
C MET A 347 10.21 24.35 -4.64
N ASP A 348 9.54 24.98 -5.60
CA ASP A 348 8.07 25.01 -5.59
C ASP A 348 7.52 23.64 -5.92
N VAL A 349 6.68 23.08 -5.04
CA VAL A 349 5.93 21.84 -5.26
C VAL A 349 4.46 22.17 -5.41
N ILE A 350 3.94 21.99 -6.61
CA ILE A 350 2.56 22.31 -7.00
C ILE A 350 1.74 21.03 -7.03
N ILE A 351 0.78 20.92 -6.14
CA ILE A 351 -0.08 19.75 -5.98
C ILE A 351 -1.37 19.96 -6.77
N ILE A 352 -1.71 19.01 -7.63
CA ILE A 352 -2.92 19.02 -8.47
C ILE A 352 -3.68 17.70 -8.23
N GLY A 353 -4.94 17.78 -7.91
CA GLY A 353 -5.77 16.61 -7.67
C GLY A 353 -6.59 16.74 -6.41
N ASP A 354 -6.61 15.72 -5.57
CA ASP A 354 -7.29 15.73 -4.27
C ASP A 354 -6.27 15.73 -3.12
N HIS A 355 -6.77 15.92 -1.90
CA HIS A 355 -5.99 15.82 -0.67
C HIS A 355 -5.25 14.49 -0.60
N THR A 356 -4.04 14.51 -0.07
CA THR A 356 -3.28 13.27 0.19
C THR A 356 -3.80 12.57 1.45
N TYR A 357 -3.24 11.43 1.78
CA TYR A 357 -3.73 10.58 2.86
C TYR A 357 -3.39 11.04 4.28
N GLY A 358 -2.27 11.74 4.45
CA GLY A 358 -1.81 12.24 5.74
C GLY A 358 -1.04 11.21 6.58
N LYS A 359 -0.07 10.50 6.00
CA LYS A 359 0.81 9.56 6.72
C LYS A 359 2.25 10.07 6.73
N ASN A 360 2.65 10.73 7.84
CA ASN A 360 4.01 11.24 8.07
C ASN A 360 4.89 10.32 8.93
N VAL A 361 4.46 9.06 9.11
CA VAL A 361 5.11 8.07 9.97
C VAL A 361 5.50 6.83 9.18
N GLY A 362 6.61 6.21 9.56
CA GLY A 362 7.18 5.04 8.91
C GLY A 362 7.25 3.82 9.82
N SER A 363 7.37 2.66 9.21
CA SER A 363 7.35 1.33 9.83
C SER A 363 8.58 0.52 9.48
N ILE A 364 8.79 -0.58 10.20
CA ILE A 364 9.71 -1.66 9.82
C ILE A 364 8.99 -2.99 9.84
N THR A 365 9.49 -3.94 9.03
CA THR A 365 8.99 -5.31 9.06
C THR A 365 9.73 -6.12 10.11
N ILE A 366 9.04 -6.57 11.14
CA ILE A 366 9.59 -7.42 12.21
C ILE A 366 9.09 -8.84 12.02
N LYS A 367 10.02 -9.80 12.03
CA LYS A 367 9.75 -11.26 11.98
C LYS A 367 10.51 -12.00 13.06
N ASP A 368 10.06 -13.21 13.38
CA ASP A 368 10.83 -14.08 14.28
C ASP A 368 12.13 -14.53 13.62
N ALA A 369 13.25 -14.15 14.22
CA ALA A 369 14.60 -14.50 13.77
C ALA A 369 15.17 -15.75 14.44
N SER A 370 14.40 -16.45 15.29
CA SER A 370 14.85 -17.66 15.99
C SER A 370 15.11 -18.83 15.03
N LYS A 371 15.87 -19.80 15.47
CA LYS A 371 16.15 -21.04 14.73
C LYS A 371 15.87 -22.25 15.63
N PRO A 372 14.84 -23.06 15.34
CA PRO A 372 13.87 -22.89 14.24
C PRO A 372 12.97 -21.67 14.46
N VAL A 373 12.38 -21.15 13.38
CA VAL A 373 11.38 -20.08 13.43
C VAL A 373 10.16 -20.57 14.21
N ARG A 374 9.73 -19.79 15.22
CA ARG A 374 8.59 -20.14 16.10
C ARG A 374 7.27 -19.62 15.55
N TRP A 375 7.28 -18.42 14.92
CA TRP A 375 6.11 -17.70 14.45
C TRP A 375 6.24 -17.33 12.98
N SER A 376 5.19 -17.57 12.22
CA SER A 376 5.12 -17.19 10.79
C SER A 376 4.72 -15.73 10.58
N TRP A 377 4.53 -14.94 11.63
CA TRP A 377 3.97 -13.60 11.53
C TRP A 377 4.96 -12.55 11.11
N GLY A 378 4.42 -11.52 10.47
CA GLY A 378 5.09 -10.25 10.24
C GLY A 378 4.39 -9.13 11.01
N LEU A 379 5.12 -8.40 11.83
CA LEU A 379 4.67 -7.16 12.46
C LEU A 379 5.13 -5.98 11.61
N GLN A 380 4.28 -4.99 11.47
CA GLN A 380 4.60 -3.74 10.79
C GLN A 380 4.24 -2.55 11.69
N PRO A 381 4.93 -2.38 12.84
CA PRO A 381 4.69 -1.27 13.75
C PRO A 381 5.19 0.03 13.17
N ILE A 382 4.53 1.13 13.51
CA ILE A 382 5.09 2.47 13.32
C ILE A 382 6.26 2.67 14.26
N VAL A 383 7.41 3.08 13.71
CA VAL A 383 8.68 3.19 14.47
C VAL A 383 9.31 4.58 14.39
N LEU A 384 8.95 5.37 13.37
CA LEU A 384 9.51 6.70 13.18
C LEU A 384 8.46 7.70 12.66
N ARG A 385 8.77 8.99 12.83
CA ARG A 385 8.11 10.11 12.17
C ARG A 385 9.14 10.89 11.36
N THR A 386 8.78 11.28 10.12
CA THR A 386 9.67 12.05 9.24
C THR A 386 9.38 13.55 9.34
N LYS A 387 10.43 14.36 9.27
CA LYS A 387 10.38 15.83 9.22
C LYS A 387 11.29 16.31 8.07
N ASN A 388 10.92 17.34 7.34
CA ASN A 388 11.82 17.92 6.33
C ASN A 388 13.00 18.69 6.95
N SER A 389 13.85 19.30 6.12
CA SER A 389 15.03 20.03 6.57
C SER A 389 14.74 21.24 7.47
N LYS A 390 13.49 21.73 7.48
CA LYS A 390 13.01 22.81 8.36
C LYS A 390 12.34 22.29 9.63
N GLY A 391 12.26 20.97 9.81
CA GLY A 391 11.57 20.35 10.95
C GLY A 391 10.05 20.22 10.76
N GLU A 392 9.52 20.48 9.56
CA GLU A 392 8.09 20.45 9.28
C GLU A 392 7.60 19.02 8.99
N SER A 393 6.43 18.67 9.53
CA SER A 393 5.74 17.39 9.36
C SER A 393 4.22 17.58 9.49
N ASP A 394 3.72 18.70 8.97
CA ASP A 394 2.38 19.23 9.17
C ASP A 394 1.28 18.44 8.44
N TYR A 395 1.65 17.63 7.47
CA TYR A 395 0.72 16.81 6.69
C TYR A 395 0.21 15.54 7.40
N GLY A 396 0.70 15.23 8.60
CA GLY A 396 0.31 14.04 9.37
C GLY A 396 -1.11 14.11 9.97
N THR A 397 -2.06 14.65 9.24
CA THR A 397 -3.48 14.79 9.60
C THR A 397 -4.35 13.93 8.70
N LYS A 398 -5.65 13.81 8.99
CA LYS A 398 -6.59 13.08 8.11
C LYS A 398 -6.76 13.74 6.73
N ASP A 399 -6.37 15.01 6.60
CA ASP A 399 -6.51 15.77 5.35
C ASP A 399 -5.20 15.84 4.53
N GLY A 400 -4.08 15.33 5.06
CA GLY A 400 -2.79 15.30 4.36
C GLY A 400 -2.36 16.66 3.81
N PHE A 401 -1.76 16.66 2.61
CA PHE A 401 -1.50 17.90 1.87
C PHE A 401 -2.74 18.38 1.14
N THR A 402 -3.07 19.65 1.28
CA THR A 402 -4.12 20.31 0.49
C THR A 402 -3.58 20.63 -0.89
N PRO A 403 -4.27 20.30 -1.99
CA PRO A 403 -3.82 20.61 -3.33
C PRO A 403 -3.88 22.12 -3.63
N ASN A 404 -2.91 22.62 -4.42
CA ASN A 404 -2.94 23.97 -4.97
C ASN A 404 -4.11 24.14 -5.98
N TYR A 405 -4.42 23.05 -6.68
CA TYR A 405 -5.53 22.97 -7.64
C TYR A 405 -6.35 21.73 -7.37
N LEU A 406 -7.53 21.92 -6.77
CA LEU A 406 -8.47 20.83 -6.53
C LEU A 406 -9.09 20.37 -7.85
N VAL A 407 -8.75 19.16 -8.28
CA VAL A 407 -9.27 18.50 -9.48
C VAL A 407 -9.63 17.06 -9.14
N LYS A 408 -10.89 16.69 -9.32
CA LYS A 408 -11.33 15.32 -9.02
C LYS A 408 -11.06 14.38 -10.19
N ASP A 409 -10.49 13.20 -9.90
CA ASP A 409 -10.28 12.10 -10.85
C ASP A 409 -11.51 11.18 -10.87
N ASN A 410 -12.69 11.75 -11.12
CA ASN A 410 -13.98 11.05 -11.09
C ASN A 410 -14.72 11.13 -12.43
N ILE A 411 -14.02 11.32 -13.53
CA ILE A 411 -14.59 11.28 -14.88
C ILE A 411 -14.47 9.87 -15.43
N TYR A 412 -15.60 9.22 -15.60
CA TYR A 412 -15.68 7.84 -16.08
C TYR A 412 -16.22 7.77 -17.50
N PRO A 413 -15.67 6.89 -18.37
CA PRO A 413 -14.50 6.04 -18.13
C PRO A 413 -13.20 6.85 -18.02
N TYR A 414 -12.22 6.29 -17.29
CA TYR A 414 -10.89 6.89 -17.16
C TYR A 414 -10.22 7.08 -18.53
N LYS A 415 -9.60 8.22 -18.75
CA LYS A 415 -8.80 8.48 -19.94
C LYS A 415 -7.44 7.77 -19.87
N PRO A 416 -6.85 7.39 -21.02
CA PRO A 416 -5.51 6.82 -21.06
C PRO A 416 -4.45 7.74 -20.42
N TRP A 417 -3.36 7.14 -19.93
CA TRP A 417 -2.23 7.92 -19.45
C TRP A 417 -1.64 8.80 -20.56
N GLY A 418 -1.41 10.07 -20.23
CA GLY A 418 -0.86 11.04 -21.16
C GLY A 418 -1.82 11.57 -22.22
N ASP A 419 -3.10 11.28 -22.12
CA ASP A 419 -4.15 11.96 -22.87
C ASP A 419 -4.30 13.40 -22.33
N GLU A 420 -4.15 14.41 -23.18
CA GLU A 420 -4.19 15.82 -22.76
C GLU A 420 -5.58 16.28 -22.28
N SER A 421 -6.60 15.49 -22.51
CA SER A 421 -7.96 15.71 -21.99
C SER A 421 -8.22 15.02 -20.64
N GLU A 422 -7.25 14.25 -20.11
CA GLU A 422 -7.33 13.63 -18.78
C GLU A 422 -7.31 14.75 -17.71
N PRO A 423 -8.24 14.78 -16.76
CA PRO A 423 -8.48 15.96 -15.93
C PRO A 423 -7.27 16.52 -15.19
N LEU A 424 -6.51 15.68 -14.47
CA LEU A 424 -5.37 16.12 -13.67
C LEU A 424 -4.20 16.51 -14.57
N PHE A 425 -3.92 15.69 -15.56
CA PHE A 425 -2.85 15.93 -16.52
C PHE A 425 -3.12 17.19 -17.34
N LYS A 426 -4.35 17.37 -17.83
CA LYS A 426 -4.82 18.60 -18.48
C LYS A 426 -4.54 19.82 -17.61
N LYS A 427 -4.93 19.78 -16.33
CA LYS A 427 -4.73 20.92 -15.41
C LYS A 427 -3.24 21.23 -15.22
N ALA A 428 -2.39 20.19 -15.10
CA ALA A 428 -0.95 20.40 -15.04
C ALA A 428 -0.40 21.09 -16.30
N LEU A 429 -0.81 20.64 -17.49
CA LEU A 429 -0.43 21.27 -18.75
C LEU A 429 -0.89 22.73 -18.84
N GLU A 430 -2.11 23.04 -18.41
CA GLU A 430 -2.64 24.42 -18.38
C GLU A 430 -1.78 25.33 -17.47
N VAL A 431 -1.40 24.85 -16.29
CA VAL A 431 -0.57 25.63 -15.35
C VAL A 431 0.84 25.79 -15.88
N ILE A 432 1.41 24.76 -16.53
CA ILE A 432 2.76 24.81 -17.11
C ILE A 432 2.83 25.82 -18.26
N THR A 433 1.85 25.77 -19.18
CA THR A 433 1.88 26.54 -20.42
C THR A 433 1.24 27.92 -20.28
N GLY A 434 0.42 28.15 -19.26
CA GLY A 434 -0.41 29.33 -19.14
C GLY A 434 -1.58 29.39 -20.15
N VAL A 435 -1.81 28.30 -20.89
CA VAL A 435 -2.82 28.20 -21.95
C VAL A 435 -3.94 27.27 -21.51
N THR A 436 -5.17 27.77 -21.53
CA THR A 436 -6.34 26.92 -21.23
C THR A 436 -6.58 25.95 -22.39
N ILE A 437 -6.57 24.66 -22.10
CA ILE A 437 -6.89 23.60 -23.05
C ILE A 437 -8.42 23.49 -23.14
N PRO A 438 -9.03 23.68 -24.32
CA PRO A 438 -10.49 23.59 -24.44
C PRO A 438 -11.01 22.23 -23.95
N ALA A 439 -12.15 22.24 -23.28
CA ALA A 439 -12.83 20.98 -22.98
C ALA A 439 -13.27 20.33 -24.30
N GLU A 440 -13.05 19.02 -24.45
CA GLU A 440 -13.63 18.28 -25.58
C GLU A 440 -15.13 18.52 -25.65
N VAL A 441 -15.62 19.14 -26.74
CA VAL A 441 -17.03 19.41 -26.94
C VAL A 441 -17.70 18.17 -27.52
N THR A 442 -17.93 17.17 -26.71
CA THR A 442 -18.91 16.12 -27.04
C THR A 442 -20.28 16.58 -26.53
N VAL A 443 -21.05 17.20 -27.43
CA VAL A 443 -22.29 17.92 -27.09
C VAL A 443 -23.32 17.02 -26.37
N ASN A 444 -23.26 15.70 -26.56
CA ASN A 444 -24.17 14.74 -25.93
C ASN A 444 -23.59 14.05 -24.67
N ALA A 445 -22.28 14.08 -24.46
CA ALA A 445 -21.64 13.46 -23.26
C ALA A 445 -21.64 14.39 -22.04
N ARG A 446 -21.71 15.71 -22.23
CA ARG A 446 -21.70 16.68 -21.11
C ARG A 446 -22.91 16.58 -20.19
N ARG A 447 -24.08 16.25 -20.72
CA ARG A 447 -25.30 16.14 -19.93
C ARG A 447 -25.30 14.82 -19.14
N SER A 448 -24.91 13.74 -19.78
CA SER A 448 -24.89 12.40 -19.18
C SER A 448 -23.74 12.19 -18.20
N THR A 449 -22.52 12.67 -18.48
CA THR A 449 -21.39 12.57 -17.54
C THR A 449 -21.55 13.48 -16.34
N ARG A 450 -22.16 14.66 -16.46
CA ARG A 450 -22.42 15.55 -15.33
C ARG A 450 -23.54 15.02 -14.43
N GLU A 451 -24.57 14.40 -14.99
CA GLU A 451 -25.64 13.73 -14.24
C GLU A 451 -25.12 12.43 -13.58
N LEU A 452 -24.27 11.65 -14.24
CA LEU A 452 -23.61 10.47 -13.68
C LEU A 452 -22.61 10.85 -12.58
N ASN A 453 -21.81 11.91 -12.77
CA ASN A 453 -20.87 12.39 -11.75
C ASN A 453 -21.57 12.92 -10.48
N SER A 454 -22.82 13.33 -10.54
CA SER A 454 -23.61 13.73 -9.36
C SER A 454 -24.23 12.53 -8.62
N GLN A 455 -24.20 11.33 -9.22
CA GLN A 455 -24.84 10.11 -8.71
C GLN A 455 -23.82 8.98 -8.43
N VAL A 456 -22.55 9.22 -8.74
CA VAL A 456 -21.46 8.29 -8.45
C VAL A 456 -21.15 8.36 -6.95
N LEU A 457 -21.74 7.47 -6.18
CA LEU A 457 -21.19 7.11 -4.88
C LEU A 457 -20.07 6.13 -5.16
N GLU A 458 -18.83 6.61 -5.03
CA GLU A 458 -17.68 5.71 -4.99
C GLU A 458 -17.94 4.73 -3.85
N LEU A 459 -18.19 3.47 -4.20
CA LEU A 459 -18.16 2.39 -3.23
C LEU A 459 -16.70 2.31 -2.80
N HIS A 460 -16.41 2.73 -1.57
CA HIS A 460 -15.06 2.66 -1.02
C HIS A 460 -14.57 1.23 -1.15
N GLU A 461 -13.69 0.99 -2.10
CA GLU A 461 -13.04 -0.29 -2.24
C GLU A 461 -12.12 -0.55 -1.07
N SER A 462 -12.62 -1.32 -0.13
CA SER A 462 -11.77 -1.96 0.87
C SER A 462 -10.96 -3.13 0.31
N ASP A 463 -11.18 -3.56 -0.94
CA ASP A 463 -10.84 -4.90 -1.40
C ASP A 463 -9.73 -5.02 -2.45
N ASN A 464 -8.95 -3.97 -2.71
CA ASN A 464 -7.72 -4.12 -3.46
C ASN A 464 -6.52 -4.25 -2.51
N PRO A 465 -6.01 -5.46 -2.25
CA PRO A 465 -4.87 -5.65 -1.36
C PRO A 465 -3.63 -4.90 -1.86
N ASP A 466 -3.45 -4.74 -3.17
CA ASP A 466 -2.25 -4.18 -3.77
C ASP A 466 -2.16 -2.64 -3.65
N LEU A 467 -3.30 -1.95 -3.56
CA LEU A 467 -3.35 -0.49 -3.33
C LEU A 467 -3.65 -0.09 -1.87
N LYS A 468 -3.90 -1.07 -0.99
CA LYS A 468 -4.14 -0.81 0.44
C LYS A 468 -2.87 -0.47 1.20
N LEU A 469 -1.70 -0.82 0.67
CA LEU A 469 -0.42 -0.53 1.29
C LEU A 469 -0.12 0.97 1.19
N LYS A 470 -0.69 1.71 2.12
CA LYS A 470 -0.30 3.10 2.40
C LYS A 470 0.84 3.06 3.40
N ASP A 471 1.99 2.52 2.98
CA ASP A 471 3.10 2.29 3.90
C ASP A 471 4.38 3.02 3.47
N MET A 472 5.08 3.53 4.46
CA MET A 472 6.43 4.06 4.35
C MET A 472 7.30 3.24 5.30
N PHE A 473 8.32 2.60 4.77
CA PHE A 473 9.14 1.71 5.56
C PHE A 473 10.62 1.82 5.25
N VAL A 474 11.42 1.54 6.26
CA VAL A 474 12.86 1.38 6.15
C VAL A 474 13.20 -0.10 6.21
N SER A 475 14.30 -0.49 5.55
CA SER A 475 14.88 -1.81 5.77
C SER A 475 15.28 -1.96 7.23
N PHE A 476 15.11 -3.17 7.77
CA PHE A 476 15.55 -3.46 9.14
C PHE A 476 17.03 -3.08 9.28
N PRO A 477 17.39 -2.39 10.36
CA PRO A 477 18.79 -2.01 10.61
C PRO A 477 19.68 -3.24 10.65
N LYS A 478 20.81 -3.20 9.95
CA LYS A 478 21.83 -4.24 9.96
C LYS A 478 22.71 -4.13 11.19
#